data_d9cf5475a75e3c7b1d29211a41c5cf6e
#
_entry.id   d9cf5475a75e3c7b1d29211a41c5cf6e
#
_cell.length_a   1.000
_cell.length_b   1.000
_cell.length_c   1.000
_cell.angle_alpha   90.00
_cell.angle_beta   90.00
_cell.angle_gamma   90.00
#
_symmetry.space_group_name_H-M   'P 1'
#
loop_
_entity.id
_entity.type
_entity.pdbx_description
1 polymer ?
#
loop_
_entity_poly.entity_id
_entity_poly.type
_entity_poly.pdbx_seq_one_letter_code
_entity_poly.pdbx_strand_id
1 'polypeptide(L)'
;MIHIGKIIEKEFYRQGRSVSWFANKLCCDRTNVYNIFKRESIDTALLIKISRTLGHNFFAYYMEDMERVWILFYILLNYLKQVDKVDDVLNL
;
A
#
# COMPACT_ATOMS: atom_id res chain seq x y z
N MET A 1 9.65 6.64 3.96
CA MET A 1 9.53 5.78 2.77
C MET A 1 9.20 4.36 3.21
N ILE A 2 8.25 3.72 2.54
CA ILE A 2 7.76 2.39 2.93
C ILE A 2 8.75 1.33 2.48
N HIS A 3 9.11 0.42 3.39
CA HIS A 3 9.80 -0.83 3.07
C HIS A 3 8.77 -1.95 3.18
N ILE A 4 8.14 -2.29 2.05
CA ILE A 4 6.99 -3.21 2.06
C ILE A 4 7.36 -4.61 2.55
N GLY A 5 8.55 -5.09 2.25
CA GLY A 5 9.02 -6.40 2.72
C GLY A 5 9.04 -6.51 4.23
N LYS A 6 9.48 -5.47 4.92
CA LYS A 6 9.49 -5.44 6.40
C LYS A 6 8.09 -5.41 6.99
N ILE A 7 7.18 -4.70 6.34
CA ILE A 7 5.78 -4.63 6.75
C ILE A 7 5.12 -6.00 6.60
N ILE A 8 5.37 -6.68 5.48
CA ILE A 8 4.88 -8.04 5.24
C ILE A 8 5.44 -9.00 6.28
N GLU A 9 6.74 -8.93 6.54
CA GLU A 9 7.41 -9.77 7.53
C GLU A 9 6.80 -9.61 8.92
N LYS A 10 6.58 -8.38 9.35
CA LYS A 10 5.97 -8.08 10.64
C LYS A 10 4.57 -8.68 10.78
N GLU A 11 3.73 -8.50 9.76
CA GLU A 11 2.37 -9.04 9.76
C GLU A 11 2.38 -10.57 9.69
N PHE A 12 3.26 -11.14 8.89
CA PHE A 12 3.44 -12.58 8.79
C PHE A 12 3.75 -13.21 10.15
N TYR A 13 4.72 -12.66 10.87
CA TYR A 13 5.08 -13.17 12.20
C TYR A 13 4.00 -12.91 13.24
N ARG A 14 3.28 -11.79 13.13
CA ARG A 14 2.14 -11.51 14.00
C ARG A 14 1.07 -12.58 13.89
N GLN A 15 0.84 -13.10 12.69
CA GLN A 15 -0.16 -14.14 12.45
C GLN A 15 0.29 -15.55 12.90
N GLY A 16 1.57 -15.73 13.24
CA GLY A 16 2.09 -17.00 13.69
C GLY A 16 2.17 -18.07 12.61
N ARG A 17 2.20 -17.69 11.34
CA ARG A 17 2.30 -18.63 10.22
C ARG A 17 3.72 -19.11 10.03
N SER A 18 3.88 -20.34 9.50
CA SER A 18 5.21 -20.87 9.17
C SER A 18 5.65 -20.41 7.79
N VAL A 19 6.98 -20.31 7.61
CA VAL A 19 7.56 -19.96 6.31
C VAL A 19 7.19 -21.01 5.27
N SER A 20 7.14 -22.30 5.65
CA SER A 20 6.71 -23.38 4.76
C SER A 20 5.28 -23.19 4.28
N TRP A 21 4.37 -22.80 5.17
CA TRP A 21 2.98 -22.53 4.81
C TRP A 21 2.90 -21.40 3.80
N PHE A 22 3.63 -20.31 4.06
CA PHE A 22 3.61 -19.14 3.20
C PHE A 22 4.20 -19.43 1.82
N ALA A 23 5.36 -20.12 1.80
CA ALA A 23 6.00 -20.54 0.55
C ALA A 23 5.07 -21.41 -0.29
N ASN A 24 4.39 -22.36 0.34
CA ASN A 24 3.44 -23.23 -0.34
C ASN A 24 2.27 -22.44 -0.92
N LYS A 25 1.69 -21.52 -0.17
CA LYS A 25 0.59 -20.66 -0.63
C LYS A 25 0.99 -19.75 -1.79
N LEU A 26 2.23 -19.25 -1.78
CA LEU A 26 2.75 -18.41 -2.85
C LEU A 26 3.32 -19.21 -4.03
N CYS A 27 3.32 -20.55 -3.95
CA CYS A 27 3.91 -21.44 -4.96
C CYS A 27 5.39 -21.12 -5.21
N CYS A 28 6.14 -20.91 -4.15
CA CYS A 28 7.58 -20.64 -4.21
C CYS A 28 8.31 -21.41 -3.12
N ASP A 29 9.63 -21.30 -3.06
CA ASP A 29 10.43 -21.90 -2.01
C ASP A 29 10.63 -20.95 -0.82
N ARG A 30 11.21 -21.48 0.28
CA ARG A 30 11.46 -20.70 1.50
C ARG A 30 12.41 -19.53 1.26
N THR A 31 13.40 -19.72 0.40
CA THR A 31 14.38 -18.69 0.05
C THR A 31 13.68 -17.48 -0.55
N ASN A 32 12.70 -17.71 -1.42
CA ASN A 32 11.90 -16.64 -2.02
C ASN A 32 11.08 -15.87 -0.98
N VAL A 33 10.56 -16.55 0.04
CA VAL A 33 9.84 -15.90 1.14
C VAL A 33 10.78 -14.93 1.88
N TYR A 34 11.97 -15.40 2.24
CA TYR A 34 12.96 -14.52 2.91
C TYR A 34 13.38 -13.36 2.02
N ASN A 35 13.50 -13.60 0.71
CA ASN A 35 13.83 -12.54 -0.25
C ASN A 35 12.72 -11.49 -0.33
N ILE A 36 11.45 -11.89 -0.26
CA ILE A 36 10.32 -10.96 -0.21
C ILE A 36 10.45 -10.02 0.98
N PHE A 37 10.80 -10.54 2.15
CA PHE A 37 10.95 -9.74 3.37
C PHE A 37 12.05 -8.67 3.25
N LYS A 38 13.02 -8.89 2.38
CA LYS A 38 14.15 -7.96 2.16
C LYS A 38 13.86 -6.88 1.13
N ARG A 39 12.79 -7.00 0.36
CA ARG A 39 12.49 -6.07 -0.73
C ARG A 39 11.90 -4.77 -0.21
N GLU A 40 12.42 -3.66 -0.68
CA GLU A 40 11.85 -2.33 -0.41
C GLU A 40 10.55 -2.13 -1.17
N SER A 41 10.45 -2.68 -2.38
CA SER A 41 9.25 -2.60 -3.21
C SER A 41 8.95 -3.96 -3.84
N ILE A 42 7.67 -4.19 -4.12
CA ILE A 42 7.17 -5.44 -4.69
C ILE A 42 6.20 -5.07 -5.81
N ASP A 43 6.21 -5.85 -6.88
CA ASP A 43 5.26 -5.64 -7.96
C ASP A 43 3.82 -5.86 -7.48
N THR A 44 2.90 -5.18 -8.15
CA THR A 44 1.48 -5.14 -7.74
C THR A 44 0.84 -6.52 -7.75
N ALA A 45 1.15 -7.35 -8.74
CA ALA A 45 0.57 -8.69 -8.86
C ALA A 45 0.96 -9.57 -7.67
N LEU A 46 2.23 -9.55 -7.29
CA LEU A 46 2.72 -10.31 -6.14
C LEU A 46 2.14 -9.75 -4.83
N LEU A 47 2.04 -8.44 -4.71
CA LEU A 47 1.48 -7.81 -3.51
C LEU A 47 -0.01 -8.15 -3.34
N ILE A 48 -0.77 -8.23 -4.42
CA ILE A 48 -2.16 -8.70 -4.39
C ILE A 48 -2.22 -10.13 -3.85
N LYS A 49 -1.38 -11.00 -4.38
CA LYS A 49 -1.31 -12.41 -3.96
C LYS A 49 -0.96 -12.54 -2.48
N ILE A 50 0.03 -11.79 -2.02
CA ILE A 50 0.44 -11.77 -0.61
C ILE A 50 -0.69 -11.25 0.27
N SER A 51 -1.34 -10.17 -0.13
CA SER A 51 -2.45 -9.57 0.61
C SER A 51 -3.61 -10.56 0.76
N ARG A 52 -3.98 -11.27 -0.30
CA ARG A 52 -5.02 -12.31 -0.25
C ARG A 52 -4.61 -13.47 0.65
N THR A 53 -3.37 -13.90 0.54
CA THR A 53 -2.85 -15.04 1.31
C THR A 53 -2.85 -14.77 2.80
N LEU A 54 -2.41 -13.58 3.21
CA LEU A 54 -2.36 -13.18 4.62
C LEU A 54 -3.65 -12.53 5.12
N GLY A 55 -4.62 -12.30 4.23
CA GLY A 55 -5.86 -11.63 4.60
C GLY A 55 -5.64 -10.23 5.16
N HIS A 56 -4.67 -9.50 4.62
CA HIS A 56 -4.26 -8.19 5.10
C HIS A 56 -4.03 -7.26 3.91
N ASN A 57 -4.60 -6.07 3.95
CA ASN A 57 -4.46 -5.11 2.86
C ASN A 57 -3.15 -4.34 2.95
N PHE A 58 -2.12 -4.84 2.29
CA PHE A 58 -0.81 -4.16 2.26
C PHE A 58 -0.81 -2.89 1.40
N PHE A 59 -1.78 -2.70 0.54
CA PHE A 59 -1.92 -1.46 -0.24
C PHE A 59 -2.30 -0.27 0.63
N ALA A 60 -2.94 -0.51 1.78
CA ALA A 60 -3.35 0.54 2.70
C ALA A 60 -2.15 1.36 3.21
N TYR A 61 -0.98 0.75 3.35
CA TYR A 61 0.22 1.46 3.80
C TYR A 61 0.67 2.50 2.79
N TYR A 62 0.53 2.20 1.50
CA TYR A 62 0.81 3.17 0.43
C TYR A 62 -0.21 4.30 0.40
N MET A 63 -1.46 3.99 0.69
CA MET A 63 -2.51 5.00 0.79
C MET A 63 -2.21 5.97 1.93
N GLU A 64 -1.82 5.47 3.09
CA GLU A 64 -1.44 6.29 4.24
C GLU A 64 -0.23 7.18 3.93
N ASP A 65 0.78 6.61 3.27
CA ASP A 65 1.98 7.35 2.88
C ASP A 65 1.65 8.48 1.90
N MET A 66 0.68 8.26 1.03
CA MET A 66 0.21 9.26 0.06
C MET A 66 -0.71 10.31 0.67
N GLU A 67 -1.42 9.99 1.75
CA GLU A 67 -2.43 10.87 2.34
C GLU A 67 -1.90 12.27 2.64
N ARG A 68 -0.69 12.37 3.18
CA ARG A 68 -0.10 13.68 3.51
C ARG A 68 -0.01 14.58 2.28
N VAL A 69 0.41 14.04 1.15
CA VAL A 69 0.53 14.78 -0.11
C VAL A 69 -0.84 15.00 -0.73
N TRP A 70 -1.69 13.95 -0.74
CA TRP A 70 -3.01 14.02 -1.36
C TRP A 70 -3.98 14.91 -0.60
N ILE A 71 -3.91 14.96 0.74
CA ILE A 71 -4.73 15.86 1.54
C ILE A 71 -4.42 17.31 1.19
N LEU A 72 -3.13 17.68 1.14
CA LEU A 72 -2.72 19.02 0.76
C LEU A 72 -3.15 19.37 -0.67
N PHE A 73 -2.97 18.42 -1.59
CA PHE A 73 -3.38 18.59 -2.98
C PHE A 73 -4.89 18.73 -3.11
N TYR A 74 -5.64 17.91 -2.38
CA TYR A 74 -7.10 17.95 -2.36
C TYR A 74 -7.62 19.28 -1.79
N ILE A 75 -7.05 19.75 -0.71
CA ILE A 75 -7.40 21.05 -0.11
C ILE A 75 -7.13 22.18 -1.11
N LEU A 76 -5.98 22.16 -1.75
CA LEU A 76 -5.62 23.16 -2.76
C LEU A 76 -6.61 23.13 -3.95
N LEU A 77 -6.93 21.91 -4.43
CA LEU A 77 -7.84 21.74 -5.55
C LEU A 77 -9.23 22.28 -5.22
N ASN A 78 -9.75 22.00 -4.02
CA ASN A 78 -11.03 22.52 -3.56
C ASN A 78 -11.02 24.03 -3.42
N TYR A 79 -9.93 24.59 -2.95
CA TYR A 79 -9.77 26.05 -2.87
C TYR A 79 -9.85 26.69 -4.27
N LEU A 80 -9.15 26.10 -5.24
CA LEU A 80 -9.18 26.59 -6.63
C LEU A 80 -10.57 26.45 -7.24
N LYS A 81 -11.29 25.37 -6.96
CA LYS A 81 -12.68 25.16 -7.42
C LYS A 81 -13.62 26.21 -6.82
N GLN A 82 -13.44 26.58 -5.57
CA GLN A 82 -14.25 27.62 -4.94
C GLN A 82 -14.01 28.99 -5.55
N VAL A 83 -12.75 29.30 -5.89
CA VAL A 83 -12.40 30.53 -6.59
C VAL A 83 -13.06 30.57 -7.96
N ASP A 84 -13.02 29.46 -8.71
CA ASP A 84 -13.69 29.34 -10.02
C ASP A 84 -15.19 29.52 -9.90
N LYS A 85 -15.81 28.95 -8.87
CA LYS A 85 -17.25 29.11 -8.61
C LYS A 85 -17.64 30.55 -8.31
N VAL A 86 -16.79 31.24 -7.53
CA VAL A 86 -17.01 32.66 -7.24
C VAL A 86 -16.91 33.49 -8.52
N ASP A 87 -15.93 33.21 -9.36
CA ASP A 87 -15.77 33.85 -10.65
C ASP A 87 -16.96 33.59 -11.58
N ASP A 88 -17.46 32.35 -11.61
CA ASP A 88 -18.64 31.98 -12.39
C ASP A 88 -19.89 32.71 -11.90
N VAL A 89 -20.05 32.85 -10.59
CA VAL A 89 -21.17 33.59 -10.00
C VAL A 89 -21.06 35.08 -10.31
N LEU A 90 -19.86 35.64 -10.28
CA LEU A 90 -19.62 37.06 -10.59
C LEU A 90 -19.80 37.36 -12.07
N ASN A 91 -19.61 36.37 -12.94
CA ASN A 91 -19.78 36.52 -14.39
C ASN A 91 -21.23 36.33 -14.86
N LEU A 92 -22.11 35.95 -13.97
CA LEU A 92 -23.54 35.84 -14.25
C LEU A 92 -24.21 37.23 -14.12
#